data_51f202dad0703bebb49dd34690103e37
#
_entry.id   51f202dad0703bebb49dd34690103e37
#
_cell.length_a   1.000
_cell.length_b   1.000
_cell.length_c   1.000
_cell.angle_alpha   90.00
_cell.angle_beta   90.00
_cell.angle_gamma   90.00
#
_symmetry.space_group_name_H-M   'P 1'
#
loop_
_entity.id
_entity.type
_entity.pdbx_description
1 polymer ?
#
loop_
_entity_poly.entity_id
_entity_poly.type
_entity_poly.pdbx_seq_one_letter_code
_entity_poly.pdbx_strand_id
1 'polypeptide(L)'
;MMDADLQSLQEVRDLMRQARVAARAFHQMEPKTAWSIAHVVGPTLKPRARYYAEKAVLETQIGRVEDKVLKNLIACERTLSEYGAQPVGEVRRDPSRNLIEIGRPAGVVVALSNSTSPVATIFFKGL
;
A
#
# COMPACT_ATOMS: atom_id res chain seq x y z
N MET A 1 -6.49 -33.28 12.15
CA MET A 1 -6.53 -31.82 12.34
C MET A 1 -5.13 -31.33 12.01
N MET A 2 -4.95 -30.42 11.07
CA MET A 2 -3.62 -29.90 10.71
C MET A 2 -3.16 -28.98 11.85
N ASP A 3 -1.88 -29.04 12.20
CA ASP A 3 -1.28 -28.17 13.21
C ASP A 3 -1.40 -26.70 12.76
N ALA A 4 -1.74 -25.80 13.70
CA ALA A 4 -1.95 -24.38 13.43
C ALA A 4 -0.70 -23.72 12.80
N ASP A 5 0.49 -24.13 13.23
CA ASP A 5 1.74 -23.63 12.69
C ASP A 5 1.93 -24.06 11.23
N LEU A 6 1.58 -25.28 10.89
CA LEU A 6 1.66 -25.79 9.51
C LEU A 6 0.63 -25.09 8.61
N GLN A 7 -0.55 -24.79 9.15
CA GLN A 7 -1.56 -24.04 8.43
C GLN A 7 -1.07 -22.62 8.11
N SER A 8 -0.54 -21.91 9.10
CA SER A 8 0.01 -20.56 8.93
C SER A 8 1.14 -20.53 7.90
N LEU A 9 2.04 -21.52 7.95
CA LEU A 9 3.11 -21.65 6.95
C LEU A 9 2.56 -21.88 5.54
N GLN A 10 1.53 -22.70 5.41
CA GLN A 10 0.92 -22.96 4.11
C GLN A 10 0.22 -21.71 3.55
N GLU A 11 -0.51 -20.96 4.39
CA GLU A 11 -1.15 -19.70 4.02
C GLU A 11 -0.11 -18.69 3.50
N VAL A 12 1.01 -18.52 4.20
CA VAL A 12 2.09 -17.62 3.77
C VAL A 12 2.68 -18.07 2.43
N ARG A 13 2.91 -19.38 2.24
CA ARG A 13 3.42 -19.91 0.97
C ARG A 13 2.48 -19.65 -0.20
N ASP A 14 1.17 -19.79 0.03
CA ASP A 14 0.16 -19.55 -0.99
C ASP A 14 0.04 -18.07 -1.33
N LEU A 15 0.05 -17.17 -0.33
CA LEU A 15 0.12 -15.72 -0.53
C LEU A 15 1.37 -15.31 -1.31
N MET A 16 2.53 -15.84 -0.96
CA MET A 16 3.78 -15.54 -1.67
C MET A 16 3.78 -16.04 -3.11
N ARG A 17 3.15 -17.18 -3.38
CA ARG A 17 2.99 -17.70 -4.75
C ARG A 17 2.10 -16.76 -5.57
N GLN A 18 0.96 -16.36 -5.04
CA GLN A 18 0.05 -15.41 -5.68
C GLN A 18 0.71 -14.05 -5.91
N ALA A 19 1.40 -13.52 -4.91
CA ALA A 19 2.12 -12.26 -5.01
C ALA A 19 3.20 -12.27 -6.09
N ARG A 20 3.95 -13.38 -6.24
CA ARG A 20 4.96 -13.53 -7.30
C ARG A 20 4.33 -13.55 -8.70
N VAL A 21 3.17 -14.19 -8.86
CA VAL A 21 2.44 -14.19 -10.14
C VAL A 21 1.96 -12.78 -10.46
N ALA A 22 1.34 -12.11 -9.48
CA ALA A 22 0.88 -10.73 -9.62
C ALA A 22 2.04 -9.76 -9.93
N ALA A 23 3.17 -9.88 -9.25
CA ALA A 23 4.34 -9.04 -9.48
C ALA A 23 4.90 -9.17 -10.90
N ARG A 24 4.89 -10.38 -11.49
CA ARG A 24 5.31 -10.57 -12.89
C ARG A 24 4.36 -9.87 -13.86
N ALA A 25 3.04 -10.00 -13.65
CA ALA A 25 2.05 -9.32 -14.47
C ALA A 25 2.17 -7.79 -14.32
N PHE A 26 2.34 -7.31 -13.09
CA PHE A 26 2.50 -5.90 -12.79
C PHE A 26 3.76 -5.29 -13.40
N HIS A 27 4.86 -6.05 -13.43
CA HIS A 27 6.13 -5.62 -14.05
C HIS A 27 6.02 -5.42 -15.57
N GLN A 28 5.07 -6.07 -16.21
CA GLN A 28 4.82 -5.95 -17.65
C GLN A 28 3.80 -4.85 -17.99
N MET A 29 3.17 -4.24 -16.98
CA MET A 29 2.22 -3.15 -17.20
C MET A 29 2.95 -1.85 -17.53
N GLU A 30 2.32 -1.06 -18.39
CA GLU A 30 2.72 0.32 -18.60
C GLU A 30 2.65 1.10 -17.28
N PRO A 31 3.64 1.94 -16.94
CA PRO A 31 3.65 2.71 -15.69
C PRO A 31 2.37 3.52 -15.46
N LYS A 32 1.79 4.08 -16.52
CA LYS A 32 0.51 4.81 -16.45
C LYS A 32 -0.66 3.93 -15.99
N THR A 33 -0.67 2.65 -16.37
CA THR A 33 -1.69 1.69 -15.94
C THR A 33 -1.55 1.39 -14.45
N ALA A 34 -0.33 1.19 -13.96
CA ALA A 34 -0.06 1.00 -12.54
C ALA A 34 -0.56 2.21 -11.72
N TRP A 35 -0.30 3.42 -12.17
CA TRP A 35 -0.82 4.65 -11.56
C TRP A 35 -2.34 4.75 -11.53
N SER A 36 -3.00 4.35 -12.63
CA SER A 36 -4.46 4.39 -12.70
C SER A 36 -5.11 3.51 -11.63
N ILE A 37 -4.47 2.42 -11.23
CA ILE A 37 -4.95 1.54 -10.14
C ILE A 37 -4.96 2.30 -8.81
N ALA A 38 -3.88 2.99 -8.45
CA ALA A 38 -3.81 3.77 -7.22
C ALA A 38 -4.87 4.89 -7.20
N HIS A 39 -5.08 5.57 -8.34
CA HIS A 39 -6.09 6.63 -8.49
C HIS A 39 -7.53 6.12 -8.40
N VAL A 40 -7.79 4.85 -8.66
CA VAL A 40 -9.10 4.22 -8.45
C VAL A 40 -9.24 3.75 -7.00
N VAL A 41 -8.21 3.12 -6.46
CA VAL A 41 -8.24 2.53 -5.11
C VAL A 41 -8.34 3.60 -4.02
N GLY A 42 -7.55 4.66 -4.07
CA GLY A 42 -7.52 5.70 -3.06
C GLY A 42 -8.90 6.31 -2.76
N PRO A 43 -9.63 6.82 -3.77
CA PRO A 43 -10.98 7.37 -3.57
C PRO A 43 -12.00 6.35 -3.01
N THR A 44 -11.84 5.05 -3.27
CA THR A 44 -12.74 4.02 -2.73
C THR A 44 -12.53 3.77 -1.23
N LEU A 45 -11.36 4.12 -0.69
CA LEU A 45 -11.04 3.98 0.72
C LEU A 45 -11.60 5.12 1.58
N LYS A 46 -11.70 6.32 1.00
CA LYS A 46 -12.13 7.55 1.69
C LYS A 46 -13.48 7.41 2.41
N PRO A 47 -14.57 6.96 1.78
CA PRO A 47 -15.87 6.84 2.46
C PRO A 47 -15.87 5.80 3.58
N ARG A 48 -14.89 4.91 3.60
CA ARG A 48 -14.74 3.86 4.62
C ARG A 48 -13.78 4.24 5.76
N ALA A 49 -13.19 5.43 5.71
CA ALA A 49 -12.17 5.87 6.67
C ALA A 49 -12.67 5.79 8.14
N ARG A 50 -13.92 6.22 8.39
CA ARG A 50 -14.55 6.15 9.73
C ARG A 50 -14.79 4.71 10.17
N TYR A 51 -15.40 3.91 9.31
CA TYR A 51 -15.67 2.51 9.61
C TYR A 51 -14.41 1.75 10.06
N TYR A 52 -13.32 1.91 9.31
CA TYR A 52 -12.05 1.25 9.67
C TYR A 52 -11.38 1.87 10.90
N ALA A 53 -11.58 3.17 11.16
CA ALA A 53 -11.07 3.81 12.37
C ALA A 53 -11.76 3.25 13.62
N GLU A 54 -13.08 3.08 13.59
CA GLU A 54 -13.86 2.47 14.67
C GLU A 54 -13.43 1.02 14.94
N LYS A 55 -13.29 0.22 13.87
CA LYS A 55 -12.79 -1.16 13.98
C LYS A 55 -11.39 -1.22 14.57
N ALA A 56 -10.48 -0.33 14.15
CA ALA A 56 -9.12 -0.30 14.66
C ALA A 56 -9.06 0.09 16.14
N VAL A 57 -9.89 1.02 16.62
CA VAL A 57 -9.98 1.36 18.04
C VAL A 57 -10.57 0.19 18.85
N LEU A 58 -11.63 -0.43 18.33
CA LEU A 58 -12.26 -1.57 18.99
C LEU A 58 -11.28 -2.74 19.18
N GLU A 59 -10.51 -3.05 18.16
CA GLU A 59 -9.56 -4.18 18.18
C GLU A 59 -8.32 -3.89 19.01
N THR A 60 -7.72 -2.71 18.83
CA THR A 60 -6.42 -2.39 19.43
C THR A 60 -6.54 -1.72 20.81
N GLN A 61 -7.69 -1.13 21.12
CA GLN A 61 -7.91 -0.28 22.30
C GLN A 61 -6.94 0.92 22.38
N ILE A 62 -6.37 1.33 21.23
CA ILE A 62 -5.35 2.39 21.14
C ILE A 62 -5.89 3.58 20.33
N GLY A 63 -5.80 4.77 20.93
CA GLY A 63 -6.09 6.05 20.28
C GLY A 63 -7.59 6.36 20.21
N ARG A 64 -7.89 7.46 19.51
CA ARG A 64 -9.26 7.99 19.35
C ARG A 64 -9.74 7.77 17.91
N VAL A 65 -11.03 7.51 17.75
CA VAL A 65 -11.64 7.26 16.43
C VAL A 65 -11.39 8.43 15.48
N GLU A 66 -11.61 9.66 15.94
CA GLU A 66 -11.45 10.87 15.11
C GLU A 66 -10.02 11.05 14.59
N ASP A 67 -9.04 10.81 15.44
CA ASP A 67 -7.62 10.88 15.06
C ASP A 67 -7.26 9.80 14.04
N LYS A 68 -7.84 8.60 14.17
CA LYS A 68 -7.66 7.51 13.21
C LYS A 68 -8.39 7.78 11.89
N VAL A 69 -9.56 8.42 11.92
CA VAL A 69 -10.24 8.90 10.70
C VAL A 69 -9.33 9.86 9.94
N LEU A 70 -8.79 10.86 10.64
CA LEU A 70 -7.87 11.83 10.03
C LEU A 70 -6.63 11.13 9.43
N LYS A 71 -6.01 10.20 10.17
CA LYS A 71 -4.87 9.42 9.66
C LYS A 71 -5.23 8.61 8.41
N ASN A 72 -6.38 7.97 8.39
CA ASN A 72 -6.86 7.20 7.24
C ASN A 72 -7.07 8.10 6.02
N LEU A 73 -7.65 9.29 6.21
CA LEU A 73 -7.85 10.26 5.13
C LEU A 73 -6.52 10.80 4.60
N ILE A 74 -5.58 11.14 5.48
CA ILE A 74 -4.23 11.55 5.09
C ILE A 74 -3.55 10.45 4.28
N ALA A 75 -3.66 9.20 4.70
CA ALA A 75 -3.05 8.07 4.00
C ALA A 75 -3.65 7.85 2.61
N CYS A 76 -4.96 8.12 2.41
CA CYS A 76 -5.60 7.99 1.10
C CYS A 76 -5.34 9.19 0.18
N GLU A 77 -5.61 10.40 0.68
CA GLU A 77 -5.66 11.61 -0.14
C GLU A 77 -4.29 12.22 -0.35
N ARG A 78 -3.55 12.41 0.76
CA ARG A 78 -2.26 13.08 0.70
C ARG A 78 -1.21 12.23 0.00
N THR A 79 -1.24 10.92 0.15
CA THR A 79 -0.35 10.03 -0.59
C THR A 79 -0.53 10.20 -2.09
N LEU A 80 -1.77 10.21 -2.58
CA LEU A 80 -2.04 10.41 -4.00
C LEU A 80 -1.71 11.82 -4.48
N SER A 81 -2.00 12.86 -3.67
CA SER A 81 -1.70 14.24 -4.06
C SER A 81 -0.20 14.54 -4.11
N GLU A 82 0.59 13.97 -3.20
CA GLU A 82 2.03 14.22 -3.11
C GLU A 82 2.84 13.36 -4.10
N TYR A 83 2.44 12.12 -4.28
CA TYR A 83 3.19 11.14 -5.08
C TYR A 83 2.53 10.78 -6.41
N GLY A 84 1.23 11.07 -6.57
CA GLY A 84 0.44 10.65 -7.72
C GLY A 84 0.86 11.26 -9.06
N ALA A 85 1.61 12.34 -9.06
CA ALA A 85 2.17 12.95 -10.26
C ALA A 85 3.63 12.54 -10.53
N GLN A 86 4.24 11.74 -9.65
CA GLN A 86 5.63 11.33 -9.85
C GLN A 86 5.71 10.24 -10.92
N PRO A 87 6.61 10.38 -11.90
CA PRO A 87 6.80 9.36 -12.93
C PRO A 87 7.39 8.09 -12.31
N VAL A 88 6.62 7.00 -12.36
CA VAL A 88 7.04 5.68 -11.90
C VAL A 88 7.63 4.91 -13.08
N GLY A 89 8.80 4.34 -12.90
CA GLY A 89 9.45 3.53 -13.94
C GLY A 89 10.08 4.32 -15.09
N GLU A 90 10.19 5.63 -14.97
CA GLU A 90 10.84 6.49 -15.97
C GLU A 90 12.31 6.72 -15.66
N VAL A 91 13.05 7.04 -16.71
CA VAL A 91 14.43 7.53 -16.59
C VAL A 91 14.40 9.06 -16.54
N ARG A 92 14.80 9.61 -15.40
CA ARG A 92 14.95 11.05 -15.21
C ARG A 92 16.40 11.45 -15.36
N ARG A 93 16.65 12.55 -16.06
CA ARG A 93 17.97 13.16 -16.19
C ARG A 93 17.95 14.53 -15.53
N ASP A 94 18.82 14.74 -14.58
CA ASP A 94 19.11 16.05 -14.00
C ASP A 94 20.52 16.51 -14.44
N PRO A 95 20.62 17.29 -15.53
CA PRO A 95 21.91 17.75 -16.01
C PRO A 95 22.63 18.67 -15.02
N SER A 96 21.89 19.39 -14.18
CA SER A 96 22.45 20.34 -13.21
C SER A 96 23.25 19.62 -12.10
N ARG A 97 22.83 18.39 -11.77
CA ARG A 97 23.48 17.53 -10.78
C ARG A 97 24.32 16.42 -11.38
N ASN A 98 24.36 16.33 -12.71
CA ASN A 98 24.94 15.19 -13.45
C ASN A 98 24.38 13.84 -12.96
N LEU A 99 23.06 13.77 -12.74
CA LEU A 99 22.37 12.62 -12.15
C LEU A 99 21.41 11.99 -13.15
N ILE A 100 21.37 10.67 -13.15
CA ILE A 100 20.36 9.87 -13.86
C ILE A 100 19.65 9.01 -12.81
N GLU A 101 18.35 9.23 -12.66
CA GLU A 101 17.47 8.42 -11.80
C GLU A 101 16.73 7.40 -12.66
N ILE A 102 16.80 6.15 -12.27
CA ILE A 102 16.11 5.05 -12.97
C ILE A 102 15.13 4.41 -11.99
N GLY A 103 13.84 4.65 -12.18
CA GLY A 103 12.79 4.01 -11.41
C GLY A 103 12.69 2.52 -11.78
N ARG A 104 12.69 1.65 -10.76
CA ARG A 104 12.49 0.21 -10.94
C ARG A 104 11.48 -0.32 -9.93
N PRO A 105 10.60 -1.27 -10.34
CA PRO A 105 9.71 -1.93 -9.42
C PRO A 105 10.48 -2.65 -8.30
N ALA A 106 10.05 -2.49 -7.06
CA ALA A 106 10.63 -3.22 -5.92
C ALA A 106 10.26 -4.72 -5.91
N GLY A 107 9.28 -5.12 -6.70
CA GLY A 107 8.74 -6.48 -6.70
C GLY A 107 7.75 -6.72 -5.57
N VAL A 108 7.80 -7.91 -4.98
CA VAL A 108 6.92 -8.25 -3.86
C VAL A 108 7.44 -7.60 -2.58
N VAL A 109 6.58 -6.82 -1.93
CA VAL A 109 6.89 -6.13 -0.67
C VAL A 109 6.10 -6.78 0.46
N VAL A 110 6.77 -7.14 1.54
CA VAL A 110 6.15 -7.54 2.80
C VAL A 110 6.05 -6.32 3.70
N ALA A 111 4.83 -5.93 4.03
CA ALA A 111 4.56 -4.78 4.88
C ALA A 111 3.96 -5.22 6.22
N LEU A 112 4.62 -4.83 7.31
CA LEU A 112 4.10 -5.04 8.65
C LEU A 112 3.27 -3.83 9.06
N SER A 113 2.08 -4.10 9.61
CA SER A 113 1.19 -3.08 10.16
C SER A 113 1.43 -2.97 11.66
N ASN A 114 1.51 -1.74 12.15
CA ASN A 114 1.63 -1.47 13.58
C ASN A 114 0.24 -1.39 14.24
N SER A 115 0.16 -1.67 15.53
CA SER A 115 -1.09 -1.60 16.30
C SER A 115 -1.62 -0.17 16.50
N THR A 116 -0.74 0.83 16.46
CA THR A 116 -1.13 2.23 16.67
C THR A 116 -1.84 2.86 15.46
N SER A 117 -1.55 2.39 14.24
CA SER A 117 -2.12 2.91 13.00
C SER A 117 -2.30 1.81 11.94
N PRO A 118 -3.02 0.71 12.27
CA PRO A 118 -3.05 -0.47 11.41
C PRO A 118 -3.63 -0.15 10.03
N VAL A 119 -4.76 0.53 9.97
CA VAL A 119 -5.47 0.84 8.73
C VAL A 119 -4.73 1.87 7.88
N ALA A 120 -4.30 2.97 8.49
CA ALA A 120 -3.55 4.00 7.76
C ALA A 120 -2.25 3.46 7.16
N THR A 121 -1.59 2.52 7.85
CA THR A 121 -0.40 1.83 7.33
C THR A 121 -0.73 1.00 6.09
N ILE A 122 -1.85 0.25 6.10
CA ILE A 122 -2.29 -0.55 4.95
C ILE A 122 -2.66 0.36 3.78
N PHE A 123 -3.38 1.46 4.03
CA PHE A 123 -3.75 2.41 3.00
C PHE A 123 -2.51 3.04 2.35
N PHE A 124 -1.59 3.53 3.16
CA PHE A 124 -0.34 4.13 2.68
C PHE A 124 0.56 3.17 1.91
N LYS A 125 0.64 1.91 2.35
CA LYS A 125 1.49 0.89 1.69
C LYS A 125 0.84 0.28 0.45
N GLY A 126 -0.48 0.33 0.33
CA GLY A 126 -1.24 -0.23 -0.78
C GLY A 126 -1.42 0.74 -1.96
N LEU A 127 -1.20 2.02 -1.74
CA LEU A 127 -1.21 3.08 -2.76
C LEU A 127 0.19 3.36 -3.30
#